data_7de1510175706549cafe963314c372e4
#
_entry.id   7de1510175706549cafe963314c372e4
#
_cell.length_a   1.000
_cell.length_b   1.000
_cell.length_c   1.000
_cell.angle_alpha   90.00
_cell.angle_beta   90.00
_cell.angle_gamma   90.00
#
_symmetry.space_group_name_H-M   'P 1'
#
loop_
_entity.id
_entity.type
_entity.pdbx_description
1 polymer ?
#
loop_
_entity_poly.entity_id
_entity_poly.type
_entity_poly.pdbx_seq_one_letter_code
_entity_poly.pdbx_strand_id
1 'polypeptide(L)'
;MGLGIAAGAGAYTFWYARGFSYFSNKPEACVNCHIMNDNYESWRVSSHRSVPCNDCHIPHGLVRKYLAKGENGFRHSWAFTFENVQRLRITPGDLRNLQENCVRCHAATVEPVLGNRDLKGVRCSSCHRGTGHAL
;
A
#
# COMPACT_ATOMS: atom_id res chain seq x y z
N MET A 1 11.20 -36.30 6.83
CA MET A 1 11.61 -35.80 5.49
C MET A 1 10.65 -34.77 4.93
N GLY A 2 9.32 -34.93 4.95
CA GLY A 2 8.35 -33.97 4.38
C GLY A 2 8.44 -32.55 4.94
N LEU A 3 8.62 -32.40 6.27
CA LEU A 3 8.73 -31.08 6.90
C LEU A 3 9.97 -30.30 6.43
N GLY A 4 11.10 -30.99 6.22
CA GLY A 4 12.33 -30.36 5.72
C GLY A 4 12.18 -29.88 4.26
N ILE A 5 11.50 -30.65 3.43
CA ILE A 5 11.20 -30.26 2.04
C ILE A 5 10.28 -29.04 2.02
N ALA A 6 9.21 -29.04 2.83
CA ALA A 6 8.28 -27.91 2.92
C ALA A 6 8.98 -26.63 3.43
N ALA A 7 9.81 -26.74 4.46
CA ALA A 7 10.59 -25.62 4.99
C ALA A 7 11.59 -25.07 3.96
N GLY A 8 12.31 -25.99 3.28
CA GLY A 8 13.28 -25.62 2.23
C GLY A 8 12.61 -24.93 1.03
N ALA A 9 11.50 -25.47 0.54
CA ALA A 9 10.72 -24.88 -0.52
C ALA A 9 10.16 -23.50 -0.13
N GLY A 10 9.63 -23.37 1.09
CA GLY A 10 9.14 -22.10 1.62
C GLY A 10 10.24 -21.03 1.73
N ALA A 11 11.39 -21.38 2.27
CA ALA A 11 12.54 -20.49 2.38
C ALA A 11 13.07 -20.06 1.00
N TYR A 12 13.17 -20.99 0.08
CA TYR A 12 13.58 -20.70 -1.31
C TYR A 12 12.58 -19.77 -2.00
N THR A 13 11.28 -20.06 -1.90
CA THR A 13 10.23 -19.23 -2.49
C THR A 13 10.24 -17.82 -1.90
N PHE A 14 10.39 -17.68 -0.59
CA PHE A 14 10.50 -16.40 0.09
C PHE A 14 11.70 -15.60 -0.41
N TRP A 15 12.86 -16.23 -0.54
CA TRP A 15 14.08 -15.60 -1.05
C TRP A 15 13.95 -15.22 -2.52
N TYR A 16 13.47 -16.13 -3.37
CA TYR A 16 13.26 -15.91 -4.80
C TYR A 16 12.27 -14.78 -5.08
N ALA A 17 11.15 -14.74 -4.35
CA ALA A 17 10.15 -13.69 -4.42
C ALA A 17 10.60 -12.35 -3.78
N ARG A 18 11.88 -12.23 -3.38
CA ARG A 18 12.41 -11.06 -2.68
C ARG A 18 11.58 -10.66 -1.46
N GLY A 19 11.14 -11.63 -0.65
CA GLY A 19 10.28 -11.42 0.52
C GLY A 19 10.79 -10.35 1.49
N PHE A 20 12.10 -10.17 1.60
CA PHE A 20 12.72 -9.11 2.39
C PHE A 20 12.35 -7.69 1.90
N SER A 21 11.90 -7.51 0.64
CA SER A 21 11.46 -6.23 0.13
C SER A 21 10.27 -5.63 0.92
N TYR A 22 9.46 -6.50 1.54
CA TYR A 22 8.36 -6.07 2.41
C TYR A 22 8.80 -5.29 3.65
N PHE A 23 10.05 -5.44 4.09
CA PHE A 23 10.61 -4.64 5.18
C PHE A 23 11.09 -3.27 4.71
N SER A 24 11.31 -3.08 3.42
CA SER A 24 11.71 -1.80 2.83
C SER A 24 10.56 -0.80 2.80
N ASN A 25 10.91 0.50 2.85
CA ASN A 25 9.98 1.60 2.57
C ASN A 25 10.21 2.23 1.19
N LYS A 26 11.22 1.75 0.47
CA LYS A 26 11.54 2.28 -0.87
C LYS A 26 10.42 1.95 -1.85
N PRO A 27 10.01 2.90 -2.71
CA PRO A 27 8.97 2.68 -3.71
C PRO A 27 9.29 1.52 -4.66
N GLU A 28 10.57 1.29 -4.96
CA GLU A 28 11.05 0.20 -5.82
C GLU A 28 10.70 -1.19 -5.27
N ALA A 29 10.48 -1.31 -3.96
CA ALA A 29 10.03 -2.57 -3.37
C ALA A 29 8.63 -2.99 -3.85
N CYS A 30 7.79 -2.02 -4.22
CA CYS A 30 6.44 -2.29 -4.71
C CYS A 30 6.43 -2.87 -6.13
N VAL A 31 7.37 -2.47 -6.98
CA VAL A 31 7.49 -2.99 -8.36
C VAL A 31 8.24 -4.32 -8.43
N ASN A 32 8.49 -4.96 -7.30
CA ASN A 32 8.89 -6.37 -7.28
C ASN A 32 7.83 -7.28 -7.95
N CYS A 33 6.56 -6.84 -7.96
CA CYS A 33 5.49 -7.46 -8.71
C CYS A 33 5.14 -6.59 -9.92
N HIS A 34 5.22 -7.16 -11.13
CA HIS A 34 4.99 -6.44 -12.40
C HIS A 34 3.61 -5.75 -12.50
N ILE A 35 2.59 -6.29 -11.81
CA ILE A 35 1.25 -5.70 -11.76
C ILE A 35 1.24 -4.29 -11.11
N MET A 36 2.30 -3.93 -10.38
CA MET A 36 2.46 -2.62 -9.77
C MET A 36 3.14 -1.58 -10.69
N ASN A 37 3.63 -1.98 -11.86
CA ASN A 37 4.39 -1.09 -12.74
C ASN A 37 3.59 0.16 -13.12
N ASP A 38 2.34 0.00 -13.56
CA ASP A 38 1.50 1.13 -13.97
C ASP A 38 1.25 2.11 -12.81
N ASN A 39 1.04 1.57 -11.60
CA ASN A 39 0.87 2.38 -10.40
C ASN A 39 2.16 3.13 -10.03
N TYR A 40 3.30 2.49 -10.19
CA TYR A 40 4.60 3.10 -9.92
C TYR A 40 4.92 4.22 -10.93
N GLU A 41 4.74 3.96 -12.22
CA GLU A 41 4.99 4.97 -13.25
C GLU A 41 4.04 6.17 -13.13
N SER A 42 2.75 5.95 -12.82
CA SER A 42 1.80 7.04 -12.56
C SER A 42 2.16 7.83 -11.30
N TRP A 43 2.67 7.16 -10.24
CA TRP A 43 3.18 7.85 -9.05
C TRP A 43 4.39 8.74 -9.37
N ARG A 44 5.34 8.27 -10.19
CA ARG A 44 6.55 9.02 -10.55
C ARG A 44 6.27 10.38 -11.20
N VAL A 45 5.15 10.53 -11.86
CA VAL A 45 4.73 11.78 -12.51
C VAL A 45 3.69 12.56 -11.70
N SER A 46 3.27 12.03 -10.54
CA SER A 46 2.29 12.68 -9.67
C SER A 46 2.88 13.83 -8.86
N SER A 47 2.01 14.64 -8.25
CA SER A 47 2.41 15.69 -7.32
C SER A 47 3.09 15.16 -6.06
N HIS A 48 2.90 13.89 -5.72
CA HIS A 48 3.45 13.21 -4.55
C HIS A 48 4.60 12.25 -4.89
N ARG A 49 5.28 12.44 -6.03
CA ARG A 49 6.42 11.60 -6.46
C ARG A 49 7.60 11.52 -5.48
N SER A 50 7.69 12.46 -4.54
CA SER A 50 8.72 12.47 -3.49
C SER A 50 8.27 11.78 -2.19
N VAL A 51 7.00 11.36 -2.11
CA VAL A 51 6.43 10.71 -0.93
C VAL A 51 6.40 9.19 -1.18
N PRO A 52 7.07 8.37 -0.37
CA PRO A 52 7.08 6.92 -0.54
C PRO A 52 5.66 6.32 -0.48
N CYS A 53 5.44 5.25 -1.24
CA CYS A 53 4.14 4.56 -1.31
C CYS A 53 3.60 4.19 0.09
N ASN A 54 4.50 3.73 0.98
CA ASN A 54 4.14 3.34 2.34
C ASN A 54 3.62 4.50 3.19
N ASP A 55 4.03 5.74 2.94
CA ASP A 55 3.59 6.89 3.72
C ASP A 55 2.13 7.27 3.45
N CYS A 56 1.59 6.83 2.30
CA CYS A 56 0.19 6.95 1.97
C CYS A 56 -0.60 5.67 2.32
N HIS A 57 -0.07 4.48 1.98
CA HIS A 57 -0.82 3.22 2.01
C HIS A 57 -0.70 2.42 3.30
N ILE A 58 0.34 2.66 4.12
CA ILE A 58 0.58 1.89 5.34
C ILE A 58 0.34 2.77 6.57
N PRO A 59 -0.32 2.26 7.62
CA PRO A 59 -0.54 3.03 8.83
C PRO A 59 0.78 3.35 9.54
N HIS A 60 0.83 4.49 10.19
CA HIS A 60 1.95 4.89 11.03
C HIS A 60 1.91 4.19 12.40
N GLY A 61 3.08 4.12 13.03
CA GLY A 61 3.28 3.36 14.27
C GLY A 61 3.82 1.95 14.01
N LEU A 62 4.82 1.57 14.79
CA LEU A 62 5.63 0.37 14.55
C LEU A 62 4.75 -0.89 14.44
N VAL A 63 3.89 -1.13 15.42
CA VAL A 63 3.06 -2.34 15.48
C VAL A 63 2.03 -2.35 14.33
N ARG A 64 1.26 -1.27 14.15
CA ARG A 64 0.26 -1.17 13.08
C ARG A 64 0.89 -1.32 11.70
N LYS A 65 2.06 -0.73 11.49
CA LYS A 65 2.81 -0.82 10.23
C LYS A 65 3.15 -2.26 9.86
N TYR A 66 3.74 -3.02 10.79
CA TYR A 66 4.16 -4.38 10.49
C TYR A 66 2.99 -5.37 10.44
N LEU A 67 1.93 -5.15 11.20
CA LEU A 67 0.69 -5.93 11.06
C LEU A 67 0.07 -5.71 9.67
N ALA A 68 -0.06 -4.47 9.23
CA ALA A 68 -0.57 -4.16 7.89
C ALA A 68 0.32 -4.72 6.77
N LYS A 69 1.65 -4.64 6.92
CA LYS A 69 2.58 -5.26 5.96
C LYS A 69 2.45 -6.78 5.92
N GLY A 70 2.29 -7.42 7.08
CA GLY A 70 2.07 -8.87 7.17
C GLY A 70 0.75 -9.30 6.51
N GLU A 71 -0.33 -8.59 6.80
CA GLU A 71 -1.64 -8.81 6.16
C GLU A 71 -1.56 -8.64 4.64
N ASN A 72 -0.99 -7.54 4.17
CA ASN A 72 -0.83 -7.28 2.75
C ASN A 72 0.08 -8.33 2.08
N GLY A 73 1.17 -8.72 2.72
CA GLY A 73 2.06 -9.78 2.23
C GLY A 73 1.32 -11.11 2.07
N PHE A 74 0.52 -11.51 3.05
CA PHE A 74 -0.29 -12.72 2.98
C PHE A 74 -1.32 -12.63 1.83
N ARG A 75 -2.06 -11.51 1.75
CA ARG A 75 -3.08 -11.31 0.71
C ARG A 75 -2.49 -11.30 -0.69
N HIS A 76 -1.34 -10.64 -0.89
CA HIS A 76 -0.64 -10.62 -2.18
C HIS A 76 -0.16 -12.03 -2.57
N SER A 77 0.41 -12.79 -1.62
CA SER A 77 0.84 -14.16 -1.87
C SER A 77 -0.33 -15.07 -2.23
N TRP A 78 -1.46 -14.91 -1.53
CA TRP A 78 -2.68 -15.65 -1.81
C TRP A 78 -3.23 -15.32 -3.20
N ALA A 79 -3.39 -14.03 -3.51
CA ALA A 79 -3.91 -13.57 -4.78
C ALA A 79 -3.02 -14.00 -5.95
N PHE A 80 -1.69 -13.90 -5.79
CA PHE A 80 -0.73 -14.37 -6.79
C PHE A 80 -0.84 -15.88 -7.06
N THR A 81 -1.09 -16.68 -6.02
CA THR A 81 -1.07 -18.13 -6.12
C THR A 81 -2.42 -18.70 -6.59
N PHE A 82 -3.54 -18.11 -6.16
CA PHE A 82 -4.86 -18.72 -6.30
C PHE A 82 -5.87 -17.88 -7.08
N GLU A 83 -5.56 -16.59 -7.35
CA GLU A 83 -6.48 -15.67 -8.00
C GLU A 83 -5.91 -15.16 -9.33
N ASN A 84 -6.80 -14.95 -10.32
CA ASN A 84 -6.43 -14.27 -11.56
C ASN A 84 -6.73 -12.78 -11.45
N VAL A 85 -5.85 -12.05 -10.77
CA VAL A 85 -6.04 -10.61 -10.53
C VAL A 85 -5.68 -9.81 -11.79
N GLN A 86 -6.69 -9.24 -12.42
CA GLN A 86 -6.52 -8.39 -13.60
C GLN A 86 -6.37 -6.90 -13.25
N ARG A 87 -6.94 -6.46 -12.12
CA ARG A 87 -6.90 -5.06 -11.68
C ARG A 87 -6.74 -4.98 -10.17
N LEU A 88 -5.80 -4.15 -9.74
CA LEU A 88 -5.63 -3.83 -8.34
C LEU A 88 -6.75 -2.89 -7.85
N ARG A 89 -7.27 -3.19 -6.68
CA ARG A 89 -8.23 -2.33 -5.99
C ARG A 89 -7.80 -2.15 -4.54
N ILE A 90 -7.84 -0.91 -4.09
CA ILE A 90 -7.56 -0.59 -2.70
C ILE A 90 -8.64 -1.19 -1.79
N THR A 91 -8.24 -1.78 -0.67
CA THR A 91 -9.18 -2.36 0.28
C THR A 91 -9.84 -1.28 1.15
N PRO A 92 -11.00 -1.56 1.76
CA PRO A 92 -11.59 -0.61 2.72
C PRO A 92 -10.67 -0.29 3.90
N GLY A 93 -9.83 -1.24 4.33
CA GLY A 93 -8.81 -1.03 5.36
C GLY A 93 -7.74 -0.05 4.91
N ASP A 94 -7.19 -0.26 3.72
CA ASP A 94 -6.17 0.61 3.17
C ASP A 94 -6.70 1.99 2.81
N LEU A 95 -7.99 2.11 2.43
CA LEU A 95 -8.65 3.41 2.26
C LEU A 95 -8.73 4.21 3.56
N ARG A 96 -8.93 3.55 4.71
CA ARG A 96 -8.88 4.23 6.02
C ARG A 96 -7.47 4.70 6.34
N ASN A 97 -6.47 3.85 6.12
CA ASN A 97 -5.06 4.21 6.29
C ASN A 97 -4.68 5.40 5.41
N LEU A 98 -5.12 5.40 4.14
CA LEU A 98 -4.90 6.51 3.21
C LEU A 98 -5.51 7.81 3.73
N GLN A 99 -6.76 7.79 4.21
CA GLN A 99 -7.43 8.94 4.78
C GLN A 99 -6.68 9.48 6.01
N GLU A 100 -6.29 8.60 6.95
CA GLU A 100 -5.51 8.97 8.14
C GLU A 100 -4.19 9.64 7.76
N ASN A 101 -3.51 9.12 6.74
CA ASN A 101 -2.22 9.65 6.30
C ASN A 101 -2.35 10.98 5.56
N CYS A 102 -3.40 11.19 4.76
CA CYS A 102 -3.70 12.49 4.17
C CYS A 102 -3.86 13.56 5.26
N VAL A 103 -4.71 13.29 6.24
CA VAL A 103 -4.96 14.20 7.36
C VAL A 103 -3.68 14.45 8.16
N ARG A 104 -2.89 13.42 8.44
CA ARG A 104 -1.63 13.53 9.19
C ARG A 104 -0.65 14.51 8.54
N CYS A 105 -0.45 14.43 7.23
CA CYS A 105 0.47 15.30 6.51
C CYS A 105 -0.09 16.70 6.26
N HIS A 106 -1.39 16.80 6.05
CA HIS A 106 -2.08 18.03 5.66
C HIS A 106 -2.93 18.64 6.77
N ALA A 107 -2.68 18.29 8.06
CA ALA A 107 -3.54 18.65 9.19
C ALA A 107 -3.92 20.14 9.20
N ALA A 108 -2.96 21.04 9.09
CA ALA A 108 -3.21 22.48 9.12
C ALA A 108 -4.05 22.98 7.94
N THR A 109 -3.91 22.36 6.78
CA THR A 109 -4.64 22.75 5.56
C THR A 109 -6.07 22.22 5.55
N VAL A 110 -6.29 21.02 6.10
CA VAL A 110 -7.59 20.35 6.04
C VAL A 110 -8.47 20.59 7.27
N GLU A 111 -7.96 21.26 8.30
CA GLU A 111 -8.72 21.58 9.51
C GLU A 111 -10.10 22.25 9.21
N PRO A 112 -10.20 23.27 8.33
CA PRO A 112 -11.48 23.87 8.02
C PRO A 112 -12.44 22.89 7.32
N VAL A 113 -11.90 21.98 6.51
CA VAL A 113 -12.68 20.95 5.80
C VAL A 113 -13.22 19.92 6.78
N LEU A 114 -12.40 19.48 7.72
CA LEU A 114 -12.78 18.49 8.75
C LEU A 114 -13.82 19.05 9.72
N GLY A 115 -13.80 20.35 9.98
CA GLY A 115 -14.79 21.07 10.80
C GLY A 115 -16.15 21.24 10.12
N ASN A 116 -16.23 21.10 8.81
CA ASN A 116 -17.48 21.28 8.06
C ASN A 116 -18.37 20.04 8.19
N ARG A 117 -19.59 20.24 8.73
CA ARG A 117 -20.55 19.15 8.97
C ARG A 117 -21.03 18.49 7.67
N ASP A 118 -21.13 19.24 6.59
CA ASP A 118 -21.61 18.75 5.29
C ASP A 118 -20.59 17.81 4.61
N LEU A 119 -19.32 17.89 5.02
CA LEU A 119 -18.24 17.08 4.52
C LEU A 119 -17.86 15.92 5.44
N LYS A 120 -18.63 15.72 6.53
CA LYS A 120 -18.39 14.64 7.50
C LYS A 120 -18.49 13.28 6.81
N GLY A 121 -17.39 12.51 6.87
CA GLY A 121 -17.31 11.17 6.27
C GLY A 121 -16.90 11.17 4.78
N VAL A 122 -16.73 12.34 4.16
CA VAL A 122 -16.17 12.44 2.79
C VAL A 122 -14.67 12.12 2.83
N ARG A 123 -14.25 11.26 1.90
CA ARG A 123 -12.84 10.91 1.76
C ARG A 123 -12.10 11.92 0.88
N CYS A 124 -10.88 12.27 1.28
CA CYS A 124 -10.01 13.16 0.49
C CYS A 124 -9.85 12.67 -0.96
N SER A 125 -9.69 11.36 -1.13
CA SER A 125 -9.57 10.71 -2.44
C SER A 125 -10.82 10.78 -3.30
N SER A 126 -11.98 11.18 -2.78
CA SER A 126 -13.19 11.37 -3.60
C SER A 126 -13.08 12.59 -4.51
N CYS A 127 -12.40 13.64 -4.08
CA CYS A 127 -12.13 14.85 -4.85
C CYS A 127 -10.69 14.89 -5.41
N HIS A 128 -9.72 14.37 -4.65
CA HIS A 128 -8.29 14.40 -4.99
C HIS A 128 -7.81 13.07 -5.57
N ARG A 129 -8.44 12.58 -6.65
CA ARG A 129 -8.18 11.23 -7.19
C ARG A 129 -6.80 11.05 -7.79
N GLY A 130 -6.27 12.06 -8.47
CA GLY A 130 -4.98 12.00 -9.17
C GLY A 130 -3.75 12.36 -8.32
N THR A 131 -3.90 12.52 -7.00
CA THR A 131 -2.84 13.05 -6.13
C THR A 131 -1.61 12.15 -6.05
N GLY A 132 -1.81 10.86 -5.83
CA GLY A 132 -0.72 9.88 -5.69
C GLY A 132 -0.46 9.08 -6.96
N HIS A 133 -1.49 8.93 -7.79
CA HIS A 133 -1.41 8.26 -9.09
C HIS A 133 -2.07 9.17 -10.11
N ALA A 134 -1.30 9.62 -11.10
CA ALA A 134 -1.84 10.39 -12.22
C ALA A 134 -2.90 9.52 -12.95
N LEU A 135 -4.06 10.11 -13.25
CA LEU A 135 -5.16 9.46 -13.97
C LEU A 135 -4.85 9.43 -15.46
#